data_d7849cc9e05fff7d40b3bda33b1efe8c
#
_entry.id   d7849cc9e05fff7d40b3bda33b1efe8c
#
_cell.length_a   1.000
_cell.length_b   1.000
_cell.length_c   1.000
_cell.angle_alpha   90.00
_cell.angle_beta   90.00
_cell.angle_gamma   90.00
#
_symmetry.space_group_name_H-M   'P 1'
#
loop_
_entity.id
_entity.type
_entity.pdbx_description
1 polymer ?
#
loop_
_entity_poly.entity_id
_entity_poly.type
_entity_poly.pdbx_seq_one_letter_code
_entity_poly.pdbx_strand_id
1 'polypeptide(L)'
;MKFLERDLEKIIWESDNVKLRKRGLNIYGKKLRQVRIGNYGIADIITLYRTIDQDGEPFLDITVYELKNENAGISAFLQALRYVKGIESYLKKYKPNLIFKLNIILCAKEIDTKSDYIYLTDFIFSEDYYSLCSVKNYSFNYSIDGINFKVERDYHLTNEGF
;
A
#
# COMPACT_ATOMS: atom_id res chain seq x y z
N MET A 1 -24.22 -11.59 7.76
CA MET A 1 -22.89 -11.56 8.41
C MET A 1 -22.18 -10.27 7.99
N LYS A 2 -21.67 -9.53 8.94
CA LYS A 2 -20.97 -8.27 8.62
C LYS A 2 -19.52 -8.57 8.23
N PHE A 3 -19.09 -8.11 7.07
CA PHE A 3 -17.70 -8.19 6.64
C PHE A 3 -16.85 -7.23 7.48
N LEU A 4 -15.75 -7.72 8.03
CA LEU A 4 -14.87 -6.97 8.94
C LEU A 4 -13.49 -6.77 8.33
N GLU A 5 -12.73 -5.82 8.86
CA GLU A 5 -11.34 -5.55 8.47
C GLU A 5 -10.46 -6.81 8.55
N ARG A 6 -10.62 -7.60 9.61
CA ARG A 6 -9.92 -8.90 9.76
C ARG A 6 -10.25 -9.92 8.66
N ASP A 7 -11.45 -9.82 8.05
CA ASP A 7 -11.84 -10.72 6.97
C ASP A 7 -11.12 -10.32 5.68
N LEU A 8 -10.99 -9.02 5.42
CA LEU A 8 -10.19 -8.49 4.33
C LEU A 8 -8.72 -8.89 4.47
N GLU A 9 -8.16 -8.69 5.66
CA GLU A 9 -6.79 -9.08 5.98
C GLU A 9 -6.55 -10.58 5.75
N LYS A 10 -7.47 -11.41 6.23
CA LYS A 10 -7.41 -12.86 6.07
C LYS A 10 -7.44 -13.28 4.60
N ILE A 11 -8.34 -12.68 3.81
CA ILE A 11 -8.44 -12.96 2.37
C ILE A 11 -7.13 -12.62 1.66
N ILE A 12 -6.56 -11.45 1.92
CA ILE A 12 -5.30 -11.04 1.30
C ILE A 12 -4.15 -11.95 1.76
N TRP A 13 -4.12 -12.31 3.03
CA TRP A 13 -3.09 -13.17 3.58
C TRP A 13 -3.13 -14.60 3.02
N GLU A 14 -4.30 -15.22 2.98
CA GLU A 14 -4.47 -16.63 2.60
C GLU A 14 -4.48 -16.86 1.08
N SER A 15 -4.84 -15.86 0.30
CA SER A 15 -4.83 -15.97 -1.17
C SER A 15 -3.41 -15.86 -1.72
N ASP A 16 -3.09 -16.64 -2.76
CA ASP A 16 -1.83 -16.41 -3.46
C ASP A 16 -1.83 -15.08 -4.23
N ASN A 17 -0.64 -14.55 -4.49
CA ASN A 17 -0.48 -13.24 -5.13
C ASN A 17 -1.01 -13.21 -6.56
N VAL A 18 -0.93 -14.33 -7.30
CA VAL A 18 -1.44 -14.43 -8.68
C VAL A 18 -2.96 -14.26 -8.68
N LYS A 19 -3.63 -14.94 -7.74
CA LYS A 19 -5.08 -14.83 -7.58
C LYS A 19 -5.51 -13.42 -7.20
N LEU A 20 -4.79 -12.79 -6.28
CA LEU A 20 -5.07 -11.41 -5.88
C LEU A 20 -4.88 -10.43 -7.04
N ARG A 21 -3.82 -10.58 -7.85
CA ARG A 21 -3.62 -9.77 -9.06
C ARG A 21 -4.75 -9.94 -10.08
N LYS A 22 -5.21 -11.15 -10.30
CA LYS A 22 -6.38 -11.43 -11.16
C LYS A 22 -7.65 -10.77 -10.65
N ARG A 23 -7.74 -10.53 -9.36
CA ARG A 23 -8.84 -9.81 -8.70
C ARG A 23 -8.63 -8.30 -8.61
N GLY A 24 -7.56 -7.79 -9.19
CA GLY A 24 -7.28 -6.36 -9.34
C GLY A 24 -6.29 -5.77 -8.32
N LEU A 25 -5.86 -6.52 -7.30
CA LEU A 25 -4.88 -6.02 -6.33
C LEU A 25 -3.46 -6.26 -6.83
N ASN A 26 -2.71 -5.18 -7.03
CA ASN A 26 -1.32 -5.26 -7.45
C ASN A 26 -0.41 -5.62 -6.27
N ILE A 27 -0.14 -6.92 -6.11
CA ILE A 27 0.61 -7.47 -4.98
C ILE A 27 1.69 -8.44 -5.45
N TYR A 28 2.91 -8.24 -4.95
CA TYR A 28 4.10 -9.01 -5.29
C TYR A 28 4.94 -9.34 -4.07
N GLY A 29 5.71 -10.40 -4.15
CA GLY A 29 6.69 -10.76 -3.15
C GLY A 29 6.14 -11.53 -1.96
N LYS A 30 6.96 -11.62 -0.93
CA LYS A 30 6.65 -12.33 0.32
C LYS A 30 5.75 -11.46 1.18
N LYS A 31 4.62 -11.99 1.58
CA LYS A 31 3.72 -11.33 2.55
C LYS A 31 4.20 -11.58 3.98
N LEU A 32 4.10 -10.56 4.80
CA LEU A 32 4.22 -10.59 6.25
C LEU A 32 2.93 -10.02 6.84
N ARG A 33 2.44 -10.61 7.91
CA ARG A 33 1.18 -10.25 8.54
C ARG A 33 1.38 -9.74 9.95
N GLN A 34 0.62 -8.72 10.36
CA GLN A 34 0.64 -8.14 11.72
C GLN A 34 2.06 -7.84 12.18
N VAL A 35 2.76 -7.03 11.41
CA VAL A 35 4.17 -6.74 11.63
C VAL A 35 4.31 -5.58 12.61
N ARG A 36 4.92 -5.85 13.75
CA ARG A 36 5.26 -4.79 14.72
C ARG A 36 6.47 -3.99 14.23
N ILE A 37 6.29 -2.69 14.11
CA ILE A 37 7.33 -1.75 13.67
C ILE A 37 7.74 -0.88 14.86
N GLY A 38 8.47 -1.46 15.80
CA GLY A 38 8.92 -0.80 17.02
C GLY A 38 7.78 -0.08 17.74
N ASN A 39 7.95 1.22 18.02
CA ASN A 39 6.95 2.07 18.65
C ASN A 39 6.00 2.74 17.64
N TYR A 40 6.16 2.44 16.34
CA TYR A 40 5.33 3.04 15.29
C TYR A 40 3.97 2.34 15.12
N GLY A 41 3.83 1.14 15.67
CA GLY A 41 2.59 0.38 15.63
C GLY A 41 2.72 -0.99 14.96
N ILE A 42 1.58 -1.54 14.55
CA ILE A 42 1.49 -2.86 13.90
C ILE A 42 0.84 -2.65 12.53
N ALA A 43 1.57 -2.97 11.47
CA ALA A 43 1.06 -2.94 10.10
C ALA A 43 0.29 -4.23 9.80
N ASP A 44 -0.83 -4.13 9.10
CA ASP A 44 -1.67 -5.28 8.77
C ASP A 44 -0.95 -6.29 7.88
N ILE A 45 -0.49 -5.82 6.74
CA ILE A 45 0.30 -6.62 5.79
C ILE A 45 1.44 -5.78 5.24
N ILE A 46 2.62 -6.40 5.14
CA ILE A 46 3.77 -5.87 4.42
C ILE A 46 4.20 -6.89 3.38
N THR A 47 4.56 -6.43 2.19
CA THR A 47 5.21 -7.28 1.20
C THR A 47 6.66 -6.87 0.99
N LEU A 48 7.51 -7.87 0.78
CA LEU A 48 8.93 -7.73 0.46
C LEU A 48 9.17 -8.37 -0.91
N TYR A 49 9.55 -7.55 -1.88
CA TYR A 49 9.79 -8.00 -3.24
C TYR A 49 11.17 -7.56 -3.73
N ARG A 50 12.04 -8.52 -4.02
CA ARG A 50 13.34 -8.25 -4.62
C ARG A 50 13.17 -8.13 -6.13
N THR A 51 13.63 -7.05 -6.70
CA THR A 51 13.55 -6.76 -8.13
C THR A 51 14.75 -5.94 -8.58
N ILE A 52 14.80 -5.62 -9.85
CA ILE A 52 15.83 -4.76 -10.45
C ILE A 52 15.17 -3.50 -11.00
N ASP A 53 15.89 -2.40 -11.00
CA ASP A 53 15.44 -1.16 -11.63
C ASP A 53 15.75 -1.15 -13.15
N GLN A 54 15.51 -0.01 -13.78
CA GLN A 54 15.72 0.17 -15.23
C GLN A 54 17.19 0.07 -15.63
N ASP A 55 18.10 0.36 -14.69
CA ASP A 55 19.54 0.29 -14.90
C ASP A 55 20.13 -1.09 -14.54
N GLY A 56 19.27 -2.03 -14.13
CA GLY A 56 19.64 -3.38 -13.74
C GLY A 56 20.13 -3.50 -12.29
N GLU A 57 20.01 -2.44 -11.49
CA GLU A 57 20.43 -2.47 -10.10
C GLU A 57 19.37 -3.13 -9.20
N PRO A 58 19.77 -4.08 -8.34
CA PRO A 58 18.84 -4.76 -7.46
C PRO A 58 18.38 -3.86 -6.31
N PHE A 59 17.10 -3.90 -6.00
CA PHE A 59 16.54 -3.23 -4.85
C PHE A 59 15.43 -4.06 -4.18
N LEU A 60 15.12 -3.72 -2.94
CA LEU A 60 14.00 -4.29 -2.19
C LEU A 60 12.80 -3.34 -2.26
N ASP A 61 11.74 -3.80 -2.88
CA ASP A 61 10.46 -3.10 -2.92
C ASP A 61 9.63 -3.53 -1.70
N ILE A 62 9.30 -2.59 -0.84
CA ILE A 62 8.56 -2.81 0.41
C ILE A 62 7.25 -2.07 0.31
N THR A 63 6.15 -2.79 0.42
CA THR A 63 4.81 -2.20 0.38
C THR A 63 4.08 -2.45 1.69
N VAL A 64 3.60 -1.39 2.30
CA VAL A 64 2.71 -1.43 3.46
C VAL A 64 1.28 -1.36 2.99
N TYR A 65 0.47 -2.36 3.35
CA TYR A 65 -0.96 -2.41 3.09
C TYR A 65 -1.69 -2.03 4.37
N GLU A 66 -2.37 -0.90 4.35
CA GLU A 66 -3.27 -0.47 5.42
C GLU A 66 -4.70 -0.76 5.00
N LEU A 67 -5.37 -1.57 5.79
CA LEU A 67 -6.69 -2.10 5.48
C LEU A 67 -7.75 -1.43 6.34
N LYS A 68 -8.85 -1.05 5.71
CA LYS A 68 -10.04 -0.52 6.40
C LYS A 68 -11.29 -1.23 5.88
N ASN A 69 -12.23 -1.45 6.78
CA ASN A 69 -13.46 -2.13 6.43
C ASN A 69 -14.39 -1.25 5.58
N GLU A 70 -14.57 -0.01 5.98
CA GLU A 70 -15.53 0.90 5.33
C GLU A 70 -14.81 1.97 4.51
N ASN A 71 -14.24 2.98 5.16
CA ASN A 71 -13.66 4.13 4.50
C ASN A 71 -12.17 4.28 4.83
N ALA A 72 -11.38 4.66 3.85
CA ALA A 72 -10.02 5.10 4.05
C ALA A 72 -9.83 6.53 3.50
N GLY A 73 -9.12 7.33 4.27
CA GLY A 73 -8.78 8.70 3.94
C GLY A 73 -7.51 9.11 4.70
N ILE A 74 -7.46 10.38 5.11
CA ILE A 74 -6.27 10.97 5.73
C ILE A 74 -5.78 10.21 6.98
N SER A 75 -6.68 9.72 7.81
CA SER A 75 -6.31 9.01 9.04
C SER A 75 -5.60 7.68 8.75
N ALA A 76 -6.14 6.87 7.84
CA ALA A 76 -5.52 5.62 7.42
C ALA A 76 -4.17 5.88 6.73
N PHE A 77 -4.10 6.92 5.92
CA PHE A 77 -2.88 7.35 5.26
C PHE A 77 -1.78 7.74 6.27
N LEU A 78 -2.09 8.56 7.27
CA LEU A 78 -1.14 8.95 8.30
C LEU A 78 -0.66 7.77 9.13
N GLN A 79 -1.54 6.78 9.35
CA GLN A 79 -1.18 5.54 10.03
C GLN A 79 -0.16 4.74 9.20
N ALA A 80 -0.42 4.54 7.91
CA ALA A 80 0.49 3.85 7.01
C ALA A 80 1.82 4.59 6.84
N LEU A 81 1.77 5.91 6.75
CA LEU A 81 2.97 6.76 6.66
C LEU A 81 3.86 6.61 7.88
N ARG A 82 3.27 6.50 9.07
CA ARG A 82 4.00 6.23 10.31
C ARG A 82 4.74 4.90 10.26
N TYR A 83 4.12 3.85 9.73
CA TYR A 83 4.78 2.55 9.55
C TYR A 83 5.94 2.63 8.55
N VAL A 84 5.73 3.27 7.43
CA VAL A 84 6.77 3.51 6.41
C VAL A 84 7.96 4.25 7.03
N LYS A 85 7.70 5.28 7.83
CA LYS A 85 8.76 6.04 8.52
C LYS A 85 9.55 5.19 9.50
N GLY A 86 8.88 4.31 10.22
CA GLY A 86 9.51 3.35 11.12
C GLY A 86 10.39 2.35 10.37
N ILE A 87 9.92 1.80 9.26
CA ILE A 87 10.67 0.89 8.41
C ILE A 87 11.90 1.60 7.83
N GLU A 88 11.73 2.79 7.28
CA GLU A 88 12.84 3.61 6.76
C GLU A 88 13.92 3.83 7.81
N SER A 89 13.53 4.26 9.00
CA SER A 89 14.47 4.51 10.11
C SER A 89 15.24 3.26 10.52
N TYR A 90 14.54 2.12 10.56
CA TYR A 90 15.17 0.83 10.86
C TYR A 90 16.19 0.43 9.79
N LEU A 91 15.80 0.50 8.52
CA LEU A 91 16.66 0.08 7.42
C LEU A 91 17.90 0.97 7.28
N LYS A 92 17.75 2.28 7.39
CA LYS A 92 18.89 3.22 7.36
C LYS A 92 19.89 2.97 8.50
N LYS A 93 19.39 2.58 9.67
CA LYS A 93 20.24 2.28 10.82
C LYS A 93 20.95 0.93 10.75
N TYR A 94 20.21 -0.13 10.38
CA TYR A 94 20.71 -1.50 10.49
C TYR A 94 21.08 -2.15 9.15
N LYS A 95 20.69 -1.55 8.04
CA LYS A 95 20.95 -2.02 6.68
C LYS A 95 21.38 -0.87 5.76
N PRO A 96 22.44 -0.10 6.12
CA PRO A 96 22.79 1.14 5.43
C PRO A 96 23.13 0.97 3.95
N ASN A 97 23.52 -0.24 3.54
CA ASN A 97 23.87 -0.55 2.14
C ASN A 97 22.71 -1.14 1.34
N LEU A 98 21.54 -1.30 1.97
CA LEU A 98 20.37 -1.82 1.27
C LEU A 98 19.71 -0.71 0.44
N ILE A 99 19.58 -0.94 -0.85
CA ILE A 99 18.75 -0.10 -1.72
C ILE A 99 17.31 -0.60 -1.61
N PHE A 100 16.40 0.29 -1.28
CA PHE A 100 14.99 -0.06 -1.09
C PHE A 100 14.06 1.05 -1.57
N LYS A 101 12.84 0.67 -1.91
CA LYS A 101 11.71 1.57 -2.16
C LYS A 101 10.58 1.25 -1.20
N LEU A 102 9.89 2.28 -0.75
CA LEU A 102 8.75 2.16 0.16
C LEU A 102 7.48 2.58 -0.56
N ASN A 103 6.43 1.79 -0.39
CA ASN A 103 5.13 2.06 -0.99
C ASN A 103 4.03 1.88 0.04
N ILE A 104 2.94 2.61 -0.15
CA ILE A 104 1.72 2.47 0.64
C ILE A 104 0.58 2.06 -0.30
N ILE A 105 -0.17 1.06 0.12
CA ILE A 105 -1.46 0.72 -0.47
C ILE A 105 -2.53 0.85 0.63
N LEU A 106 -3.47 1.76 0.40
CA LEU A 106 -4.67 1.86 1.22
C LEU A 106 -5.78 1.05 0.55
N CYS A 107 -6.45 0.22 1.30
CA CYS A 107 -7.51 -0.64 0.79
C CYS A 107 -8.73 -0.56 1.70
N ALA A 108 -9.87 -0.14 1.14
CA ALA A 108 -11.14 -0.01 1.85
C ALA A 108 -12.31 -0.25 0.90
N LYS A 109 -13.53 -0.39 1.41
CA LYS A 109 -14.72 -0.38 0.54
C LYS A 109 -14.84 0.91 -0.25
N GLU A 110 -14.58 2.03 0.42
CA GLU A 110 -14.60 3.36 -0.17
C GLU A 110 -13.34 4.11 0.19
N ILE A 111 -12.80 4.83 -0.77
CA ILE A 111 -11.70 5.78 -0.58
C ILE A 111 -12.30 7.18 -0.59
N ASP A 112 -11.84 8.02 0.33
CA ASP A 112 -12.26 9.42 0.39
C ASP A 112 -11.65 10.21 -0.77
N THR A 113 -12.34 10.17 -1.91
CA THR A 113 -11.97 10.89 -3.14
C THR A 113 -12.56 12.30 -3.23
N LYS A 114 -13.36 12.71 -2.23
CA LYS A 114 -14.05 14.01 -2.24
C LYS A 114 -13.36 15.07 -1.40
N SER A 115 -12.44 14.68 -0.51
CA SER A 115 -11.65 15.60 0.29
C SER A 115 -10.28 15.85 -0.34
N ASP A 116 -9.56 16.82 0.22
CA ASP A 116 -8.18 17.13 -0.21
C ASP A 116 -7.19 15.98 0.02
N TYR A 117 -7.60 14.93 0.74
CA TYR A 117 -6.79 13.75 0.99
C TYR A 117 -6.20 13.16 -0.30
N ILE A 118 -7.03 13.05 -1.32
CA ILE A 118 -6.62 12.38 -2.56
C ILE A 118 -5.49 13.16 -3.27
N TYR A 119 -5.50 14.48 -3.19
CA TYR A 119 -4.40 15.30 -3.73
C TYR A 119 -3.11 15.12 -2.95
N LEU A 120 -3.19 14.90 -1.64
CA LEU A 120 -2.01 14.65 -0.81
C LEU A 120 -1.25 13.39 -1.24
N THR A 121 -1.95 12.37 -1.69
CA THR A 121 -1.32 11.10 -2.08
C THR A 121 -0.42 11.22 -3.29
N ASP A 122 -0.61 12.25 -4.10
CA ASP A 122 0.26 12.52 -5.26
C ASP A 122 1.47 13.38 -4.95
N PHE A 123 1.42 14.13 -3.86
CA PHE A 123 2.50 15.03 -3.48
C PHE A 123 3.50 14.39 -2.50
N ILE A 124 3.34 13.12 -2.17
CA ILE A 124 4.26 12.46 -1.26
C ILE A 124 5.42 11.89 -2.04
N PHE A 125 6.37 12.75 -2.29
CA PHE A 125 7.64 12.41 -2.88
C PHE A 125 8.72 12.57 -1.82
N SER A 126 9.57 11.58 -1.72
CA SER A 126 10.85 11.77 -1.07
C SER A 126 11.74 12.61 -1.98
N GLU A 127 12.45 13.56 -1.43
CA GLU A 127 13.51 14.29 -2.14
C GLU A 127 14.66 13.37 -2.55
N ASP A 128 14.73 12.21 -1.91
CA ASP A 128 15.73 11.19 -2.17
C ASP A 128 15.14 10.16 -3.16
N TYR A 129 15.71 10.08 -4.36
CA TYR A 129 15.31 9.16 -5.42
C TYR A 129 15.23 7.69 -4.96
N TYR A 130 16.02 7.33 -3.95
CA TYR A 130 16.08 5.96 -3.42
C TYR A 130 15.06 5.66 -2.31
N SER A 131 14.37 6.66 -1.80
CA SER A 131 13.36 6.50 -0.75
C SER A 131 11.95 6.93 -1.18
N LEU A 132 11.69 6.88 -2.48
CA LEU A 132 10.37 7.22 -3.03
C LEU A 132 9.27 6.39 -2.38
N CYS A 133 8.32 7.08 -1.75
CA CYS A 133 7.09 6.48 -1.29
C CYS A 133 5.99 6.75 -2.32
N SER A 134 5.53 5.71 -2.97
CA SER A 134 4.31 5.80 -3.77
C SER A 134 3.10 5.44 -2.92
N VAL A 135 1.97 6.08 -3.19
CA VAL A 135 0.69 5.78 -2.52
C VAL A 135 -0.33 5.39 -3.58
N LYS A 136 -0.98 4.25 -3.38
CA LYS A 136 -2.10 3.80 -4.21
C LYS A 136 -3.30 3.51 -3.33
N ASN A 137 -4.45 3.93 -3.80
CA ASN A 137 -5.72 3.70 -3.14
C ASN A 137 -6.52 2.65 -3.91
N TYR A 138 -7.00 1.63 -3.21
CA TYR A 138 -7.85 0.58 -3.75
C TYR A 138 -9.18 0.56 -3.03
N SER A 139 -10.26 0.61 -3.78
CA SER A 139 -11.55 0.17 -3.27
C SER A 139 -11.72 -1.33 -3.50
N PHE A 140 -12.55 -1.96 -2.68
CA PHE A 140 -12.93 -3.35 -2.91
C PHE A 140 -14.44 -3.53 -2.80
N ASN A 141 -14.94 -4.52 -3.50
CA ASN A 141 -16.27 -5.07 -3.29
C ASN A 141 -16.19 -6.56 -2.99
N TYR A 142 -17.12 -7.04 -2.20
CA TYR A 142 -17.24 -8.44 -1.84
C TYR A 142 -18.63 -8.95 -2.23
N SER A 143 -18.65 -9.97 -3.06
CA SER A 143 -19.86 -10.61 -3.57
C SER A 143 -19.77 -12.13 -3.42
N ILE A 144 -20.80 -12.84 -3.87
CA ILE A 144 -20.81 -14.29 -3.89
C ILE A 144 -19.67 -14.87 -4.73
N ASP A 145 -19.19 -14.13 -5.72
CA ASP A 145 -18.07 -14.53 -6.59
C ASP A 145 -16.70 -14.23 -5.98
N GLY A 146 -16.68 -13.68 -4.78
CA GLY A 146 -15.48 -13.30 -4.04
C GLY A 146 -15.21 -11.80 -4.00
N ILE A 147 -13.99 -11.46 -3.67
CA ILE A 147 -13.54 -10.07 -3.57
C ILE A 147 -12.93 -9.58 -4.90
N ASN A 148 -13.18 -8.33 -5.24
CA ASN A 148 -12.54 -7.65 -6.35
C ASN A 148 -12.02 -6.29 -5.88
N PHE A 149 -10.87 -5.89 -6.40
CA PHE A 149 -10.19 -4.65 -6.07
C PHE A 149 -10.15 -3.74 -7.29
N LYS A 150 -10.26 -2.44 -7.05
CA LYS A 150 -10.19 -1.41 -8.08
C LYS A 150 -9.29 -0.28 -7.61
N VAL A 151 -8.32 0.11 -8.43
CA VAL A 151 -7.51 1.30 -8.17
C VAL A 151 -8.41 2.52 -8.28
N GLU A 152 -8.48 3.29 -7.20
CA GLU A 152 -9.13 4.60 -7.20
C GLU A 152 -8.08 5.64 -7.58
N ARG A 153 -8.33 6.29 -8.71
CA ARG A 153 -7.50 7.40 -9.21
C ARG A 153 -8.26 8.69 -9.04
N ASP A 154 -7.53 9.69 -8.66
CA ASP A 154 -8.11 10.97 -8.31
C ASP A 154 -8.42 11.85 -9.49
N TYR A 155 -7.67 11.79 -10.53
CA TYR A 155 -7.86 12.67 -11.62
C TYR A 155 -7.89 11.98 -12.90
N HIS A 156 -8.81 12.41 -13.50
CA HIS A 156 -8.86 12.56 -14.93
C HIS A 156 -8.12 13.85 -15.31
N LEU A 157 -6.81 13.82 -15.32
CA LEU A 157 -6.07 14.63 -16.25
C LEU A 157 -6.47 14.10 -17.63
N THR A 158 -7.70 14.37 -18.00
CA THR A 158 -8.08 14.33 -19.38
C THR A 158 -7.39 15.54 -20.01
N ASN A 159 -6.65 15.33 -21.08
CA ASN A 159 -6.13 16.41 -21.92
C ASN A 159 -7.25 17.30 -22.51
N GLU A 160 -8.46 17.15 -22.04
CA GLU A 160 -9.64 17.91 -22.43
C GLU A 160 -9.75 19.15 -21.55
N GLY A 161 -8.88 20.10 -21.71
CA GLY A 161 -8.98 21.36 -20.99
C GLY A 161 -7.69 22.11 -20.72
N PHE A 162 -6.60 21.59 -21.17
CA PHE A 162 -5.33 22.32 -21.24
C PHE A 162 -4.97 22.68 -22.66
#